data_a2afa8162495c33076a07de823c3a2a6
#
_entry.id   a2afa8162495c33076a07de823c3a2a6
#
_cell.length_a   1.000
_cell.length_b   1.000
_cell.length_c   1.000
_cell.angle_alpha   90.00
_cell.angle_beta   90.00
_cell.angle_gamma   90.00
#
_symmetry.space_group_name_H-M   'P 1'
#
loop_
_entity.id
_entity.type
_entity.pdbx_description
1 polymer ?
#
loop_
_entity_poly.entity_id
_entity_poly.type
_entity_poly.pdbx_seq_one_letter_code
_entity_poly.pdbx_strand_id
1 'polypeptide(L)'
;VSEALKWVLDDIDFFSKKFNIQAGLILTITRGEYAPEHLRSLLGAYKSLGCPAGVIGLDLAGNEDITPPPETASLFRSAKDKYGLGITIHAGETGNADNIRNAIISYGADRIGHGTAVIRSPEIMDLIRELDICIEVCPISNRLTGAVSDVDPHPVGEMINHNIPFVICSDNPAIHRSSLSEDYVAFMQETKNFIVMDNMYETQKRYSFLKGV
;
A
#
# COMPACT_ATOMS: atom_id res chain seq x y z
N VAL A 1 -1.33 -23.43 0.49
CA VAL A 1 -1.74 -22.01 0.52
C VAL A 1 -2.94 -21.82 1.43
N SER A 2 -4.06 -22.55 1.24
CA SER A 2 -5.29 -22.36 2.04
C SER A 2 -5.09 -22.56 3.54
N GLU A 3 -4.30 -23.56 3.95
CA GLU A 3 -4.00 -23.80 5.37
C GLU A 3 -3.20 -22.66 5.99
N ALA A 4 -2.15 -22.17 5.30
CA ALA A 4 -1.37 -21.02 5.75
C ALA A 4 -2.21 -19.75 5.84
N LEU A 5 -3.07 -19.49 4.85
CA LEU A 5 -3.98 -18.36 4.87
C LEU A 5 -4.95 -18.43 6.07
N LYS A 6 -5.46 -19.65 6.36
CA LYS A 6 -6.33 -19.86 7.52
C LYS A 6 -5.60 -19.55 8.82
N TRP A 7 -4.36 -20.03 9.02
CA TRP A 7 -3.59 -19.74 10.24
C TRP A 7 -3.39 -18.25 10.45
N VAL A 8 -3.00 -17.52 9.40
CA VAL A 8 -2.81 -16.06 9.49
C VAL A 8 -4.11 -15.35 9.87
N LEU A 9 -5.25 -15.77 9.30
CA LEU A 9 -6.55 -15.17 9.63
C LEU A 9 -6.99 -15.50 11.07
N ASP A 10 -6.76 -16.72 11.52
CA ASP A 10 -7.04 -17.14 12.90
C ASP A 10 -6.21 -16.29 13.92
N ASP A 11 -4.92 -16.05 13.61
CA ASP A 11 -4.04 -15.21 14.42
C ASP A 11 -4.48 -13.73 14.42
N ILE A 12 -4.84 -13.18 13.24
CA ILE A 12 -5.37 -11.81 13.14
C ILE A 12 -6.63 -11.67 14.00
N ASP A 13 -7.58 -12.59 13.92
CA ASP A 13 -8.81 -12.58 14.71
C ASP A 13 -8.50 -12.65 16.22
N PHE A 14 -7.62 -13.57 16.62
CA PHE A 14 -7.20 -13.72 18.02
C PHE A 14 -6.57 -12.44 18.57
N PHE A 15 -5.59 -11.86 17.89
CA PHE A 15 -4.89 -10.67 18.35
C PHE A 15 -5.75 -9.41 18.26
N SER A 16 -6.61 -9.30 17.26
CA SER A 16 -7.58 -8.21 17.15
C SER A 16 -8.50 -8.15 18.37
N LYS A 17 -9.03 -9.31 18.79
CA LYS A 17 -9.85 -9.42 19.99
C LYS A 17 -9.06 -9.14 21.25
N LYS A 18 -7.85 -9.71 21.37
CA LYS A 18 -6.99 -9.56 22.54
C LYS A 18 -6.59 -8.10 22.82
N PHE A 19 -6.29 -7.35 21.77
CA PHE A 19 -5.82 -5.97 21.87
C PHE A 19 -6.91 -4.92 21.60
N ASN A 20 -8.14 -5.36 21.33
CA ASN A 20 -9.25 -4.49 20.94
C ASN A 20 -8.90 -3.55 19.79
N ILE A 21 -8.31 -4.12 18.72
CA ILE A 21 -7.95 -3.43 17.48
C ILE A 21 -8.71 -4.05 16.31
N GLN A 22 -8.89 -3.28 15.25
CA GLN A 22 -9.35 -3.81 13.97
C GLN A 22 -8.16 -4.04 13.06
N ALA A 23 -8.06 -5.24 12.49
CA ALA A 23 -7.01 -5.60 11.55
C ALA A 23 -7.57 -6.43 10.41
N GLY A 24 -6.97 -6.30 9.23
CA GLY A 24 -7.31 -7.09 8.06
C GLY A 24 -6.06 -7.45 7.28
N LEU A 25 -6.17 -8.48 6.46
CA LEU A 25 -5.07 -9.03 5.67
C LEU A 25 -5.14 -8.51 4.23
N ILE A 26 -4.03 -7.97 3.74
CA ILE A 26 -3.80 -7.68 2.33
C ILE A 26 -2.89 -8.80 1.78
N LEU A 27 -3.35 -9.49 0.73
CA LEU A 27 -2.58 -10.56 0.10
C LEU A 27 -1.59 -9.98 -0.89
N THR A 28 -0.30 -10.15 -0.63
CA THR A 28 0.77 -9.61 -1.46
C THR A 28 1.25 -10.62 -2.50
N ILE A 29 1.39 -10.16 -3.74
CA ILE A 29 2.00 -10.88 -4.86
C ILE A 29 3.34 -10.23 -5.19
N THR A 30 4.36 -11.04 -5.42
CA THR A 30 5.65 -10.54 -5.90
C THR A 30 5.63 -10.40 -7.43
N ARG A 31 6.18 -9.29 -7.95
CA ARG A 31 6.41 -9.08 -9.39
C ARG A 31 7.27 -10.19 -9.97
N GLY A 32 6.99 -10.59 -11.20
CA GLY A 32 7.72 -11.64 -11.91
C GLY A 32 6.83 -12.36 -12.92
N GLU A 33 7.42 -13.28 -13.69
CA GLU A 33 6.70 -14.05 -14.71
C GLU A 33 5.59 -14.94 -14.13
N TYR A 34 5.73 -15.40 -12.89
CA TYR A 34 4.75 -16.26 -12.19
C TYR A 34 3.72 -15.48 -11.35
N ALA A 35 3.70 -14.15 -11.44
CA ALA A 35 2.72 -13.33 -10.68
C ALA A 35 1.26 -13.74 -10.94
N PRO A 36 0.83 -14.05 -12.19
CA PRO A 36 -0.54 -14.48 -12.45
C PRO A 36 -0.89 -15.79 -11.77
N GLU A 37 0.01 -16.80 -11.78
CA GLU A 37 -0.18 -18.10 -11.15
C GLU A 37 -0.26 -17.97 -9.63
N HIS A 38 0.62 -17.17 -9.04
CA HIS A 38 0.60 -16.88 -7.60
C HIS A 38 -0.71 -16.22 -7.20
N LEU A 39 -1.18 -15.23 -7.96
CA LEU A 39 -2.45 -14.56 -7.69
C LEU A 39 -3.64 -15.54 -7.81
N ARG A 40 -3.67 -16.36 -8.86
CA ARG A 40 -4.71 -17.41 -8.99
C ARG A 40 -4.69 -18.39 -7.81
N SER A 41 -3.51 -18.78 -7.35
CA SER A 41 -3.35 -19.69 -6.20
C SER A 41 -3.90 -19.05 -4.92
N LEU A 42 -3.56 -17.79 -4.64
CA LEU A 42 -4.07 -17.06 -3.48
C LEU A 42 -5.59 -16.83 -3.56
N LEU A 43 -6.11 -16.42 -4.72
CA LEU A 43 -7.55 -16.25 -4.91
C LEU A 43 -8.30 -17.59 -4.85
N GLY A 44 -7.67 -18.69 -5.27
CA GLY A 44 -8.19 -20.06 -5.10
C GLY A 44 -8.30 -20.43 -3.63
N ALA A 45 -7.27 -20.16 -2.83
CA ALA A 45 -7.26 -20.35 -1.38
C ALA A 45 -8.33 -19.50 -0.69
N TYR A 46 -8.41 -18.21 -1.02
CA TYR A 46 -9.43 -17.30 -0.52
C TYR A 46 -10.85 -17.81 -0.76
N LYS A 47 -11.14 -18.28 -2.00
CA LYS A 47 -12.44 -18.87 -2.35
C LYS A 47 -12.71 -20.16 -1.58
N SER A 48 -11.71 -21.04 -1.45
CA SER A 48 -11.88 -22.33 -0.76
C SER A 48 -12.21 -22.16 0.73
N LEU A 49 -11.85 -21.03 1.32
CA LEU A 49 -12.17 -20.64 2.68
C LEU A 49 -13.50 -19.85 2.79
N GLY A 50 -14.27 -19.74 1.72
CA GLY A 50 -15.56 -19.05 1.71
C GLY A 50 -15.46 -17.52 1.64
N CYS A 51 -14.38 -16.99 1.07
CA CYS A 51 -14.14 -15.55 0.92
C CYS A 51 -14.17 -14.82 2.28
N PRO A 52 -13.28 -15.15 3.23
CA PRO A 52 -13.31 -14.61 4.58
C PRO A 52 -13.17 -13.08 4.58
N ALA A 53 -14.01 -12.40 5.35
CA ALA A 53 -14.05 -10.93 5.44
C ALA A 53 -12.75 -10.32 6.01
N GLY A 54 -11.93 -11.13 6.70
CA GLY A 54 -10.61 -10.71 7.18
C GLY A 54 -9.58 -10.46 6.07
N VAL A 55 -9.80 -10.94 4.83
CA VAL A 55 -9.02 -10.55 3.66
C VAL A 55 -9.66 -9.30 3.07
N ILE A 56 -8.96 -8.18 3.10
CA ILE A 56 -9.49 -6.86 2.75
C ILE A 56 -8.90 -6.28 1.46
N GLY A 57 -7.81 -6.85 0.94
CA GLY A 57 -7.18 -6.30 -0.25
C GLY A 57 -6.12 -7.19 -0.86
N LEU A 58 -5.58 -6.72 -1.97
CA LEU A 58 -4.45 -7.28 -2.71
C LEU A 58 -3.36 -6.24 -2.86
N ASP A 59 -2.11 -6.70 -2.90
CA ASP A 59 -0.94 -5.88 -3.16
C ASP A 59 -0.02 -6.53 -4.20
N LEU A 60 0.66 -5.70 -4.98
CA LEU A 60 1.72 -6.11 -5.89
C LEU A 60 3.02 -5.43 -5.45
N ALA A 61 3.97 -6.21 -4.95
CA ALA A 61 5.25 -5.75 -4.44
C ALA A 61 6.45 -6.33 -5.21
N GLY A 62 7.65 -6.05 -4.73
CA GLY A 62 8.91 -6.52 -5.31
C GLY A 62 9.52 -5.55 -6.30
N ASN A 63 10.55 -5.99 -7.04
CA ASN A 63 11.32 -5.11 -7.91
C ASN A 63 10.45 -4.46 -9.00
N GLU A 64 10.31 -3.14 -8.95
CA GLU A 64 9.48 -2.36 -9.89
C GLU A 64 9.98 -2.35 -11.33
N ASP A 65 11.25 -2.69 -11.56
CA ASP A 65 11.81 -2.81 -12.92
C ASP A 65 11.35 -4.10 -13.63
N ILE A 66 10.74 -5.02 -12.86
CA ILE A 66 10.16 -6.24 -13.41
C ILE A 66 8.68 -6.01 -13.72
N THR A 67 8.33 -6.03 -15.00
CA THR A 67 6.93 -5.94 -15.44
C THR A 67 6.31 -7.34 -15.45
N PRO A 68 5.29 -7.59 -14.62
CA PRO A 68 4.55 -8.86 -14.66
C PRO A 68 3.78 -9.02 -15.98
N PRO A 69 3.41 -10.26 -16.37
CA PRO A 69 2.54 -10.49 -17.53
C PRO A 69 1.26 -9.65 -17.46
N PRO A 70 0.75 -9.13 -18.60
CA PRO A 70 -0.40 -8.22 -18.64
C PRO A 70 -1.68 -8.76 -17.99
N GLU A 71 -1.86 -10.08 -18.00
CA GLU A 71 -3.01 -10.71 -17.34
C GLU A 71 -3.03 -10.51 -15.83
N THR A 72 -1.88 -10.22 -15.20
CA THR A 72 -1.80 -9.91 -13.76
C THR A 72 -2.71 -8.73 -13.42
N ALA A 73 -2.64 -7.66 -14.19
CA ALA A 73 -3.48 -6.48 -14.00
C ALA A 73 -4.98 -6.81 -14.15
N SER A 74 -5.33 -7.63 -15.14
CA SER A 74 -6.71 -8.08 -15.36
C SER A 74 -7.23 -8.91 -14.18
N LEU A 75 -6.39 -9.74 -13.57
CA LEU A 75 -6.74 -10.53 -12.39
C LEU A 75 -6.97 -9.66 -11.15
N PHE A 76 -6.14 -8.62 -10.92
CA PHE A 76 -6.35 -7.63 -9.85
C PHE A 76 -7.70 -6.94 -10.01
N ARG A 77 -7.99 -6.39 -11.20
CA ARG A 77 -9.29 -5.75 -11.47
C ARG A 77 -10.47 -6.70 -11.26
N SER A 78 -10.37 -7.92 -11.80
CA SER A 78 -11.41 -8.93 -11.63
C SER A 78 -11.64 -9.28 -10.15
N ALA A 79 -10.60 -9.32 -9.33
CA ALA A 79 -10.72 -9.56 -7.90
C ALA A 79 -11.39 -8.40 -7.18
N LYS A 80 -11.03 -7.15 -7.52
CA LYS A 80 -11.67 -5.93 -7.02
C LYS A 80 -13.17 -5.94 -7.34
N ASP A 81 -13.53 -6.12 -8.61
CA ASP A 81 -14.91 -6.09 -9.08
C ASP A 81 -15.77 -7.20 -8.49
N LYS A 82 -15.19 -8.41 -8.39
CA LYS A 82 -15.93 -9.60 -7.98
C LYS A 82 -16.06 -9.74 -6.46
N TYR A 83 -15.03 -9.34 -5.71
CA TYR A 83 -14.96 -9.60 -4.28
C TYR A 83 -14.95 -8.32 -3.44
N GLY A 84 -14.86 -7.15 -4.08
CA GLY A 84 -14.76 -5.87 -3.37
C GLY A 84 -13.45 -5.71 -2.59
N LEU A 85 -12.37 -6.38 -3.03
CA LEU A 85 -11.05 -6.26 -2.43
C LEU A 85 -10.42 -4.93 -2.82
N GLY A 86 -9.84 -4.20 -1.86
CA GLY A 86 -9.04 -3.02 -2.15
C GLY A 86 -7.73 -3.38 -2.85
N ILE A 87 -7.23 -2.49 -3.69
CA ILE A 87 -5.98 -2.69 -4.42
C ILE A 87 -4.95 -1.67 -3.97
N THR A 88 -3.83 -2.13 -3.43
CA THR A 88 -2.62 -1.33 -3.25
C THR A 88 -1.51 -1.87 -4.15
N ILE A 89 -0.65 -1.00 -4.64
CA ILE A 89 0.46 -1.39 -5.54
C ILE A 89 1.70 -0.62 -5.14
N HIS A 90 2.79 -1.31 -4.83
CA HIS A 90 4.10 -0.69 -4.67
C HIS A 90 4.53 -0.06 -6.00
N ALA A 91 4.67 1.26 -6.05
CA ALA A 91 5.01 1.96 -7.28
C ALA A 91 5.69 3.32 -7.01
N GLY A 92 6.71 3.64 -7.82
CA GLY A 92 7.44 4.90 -7.73
C GLY A 92 8.51 4.93 -6.65
N GLU A 93 8.81 3.82 -5.99
CA GLU A 93 9.90 3.73 -5.02
C GLU A 93 11.27 3.80 -5.74
N THR A 94 11.41 3.16 -6.88
CA THR A 94 12.64 3.17 -7.69
C THR A 94 12.85 4.46 -8.48
N GLY A 95 12.00 5.47 -8.30
CA GLY A 95 12.13 6.77 -8.93
C GLY A 95 11.43 6.92 -10.29
N ASN A 96 10.73 5.88 -10.76
CA ASN A 96 9.95 5.91 -12.00
C ASN A 96 8.47 6.24 -11.72
N ALA A 97 8.05 7.47 -12.05
CA ALA A 97 6.67 7.91 -11.85
C ALA A 97 5.66 7.19 -12.78
N ASP A 98 6.07 6.67 -13.93
CA ASP A 98 5.18 5.91 -14.82
C ASP A 98 4.71 4.60 -14.20
N ASN A 99 5.46 4.03 -13.23
CA ASN A 99 4.99 2.88 -12.46
C ASN A 99 3.73 3.22 -11.66
N ILE A 100 3.64 4.45 -11.12
CA ILE A 100 2.44 4.95 -10.42
C ILE A 100 1.27 5.05 -11.39
N ARG A 101 1.48 5.65 -12.58
CA ARG A 101 0.45 5.72 -13.63
C ARG A 101 -0.06 4.32 -13.99
N ASN A 102 0.85 3.37 -14.21
CA ASN A 102 0.50 2.00 -14.55
C ASN A 102 -0.29 1.31 -13.42
N ALA A 103 0.11 1.50 -12.17
CA ALA A 103 -0.62 0.97 -11.02
C ALA A 103 -2.08 1.46 -10.99
N ILE A 104 -2.30 2.73 -11.24
CA ILE A 104 -3.64 3.33 -11.26
C ILE A 104 -4.45 2.84 -12.47
N ILE A 105 -3.89 3.01 -13.68
CA ILE A 105 -4.65 2.80 -14.93
C ILE A 105 -4.80 1.32 -15.26
N SER A 106 -3.76 0.51 -15.10
CA SER A 106 -3.80 -0.91 -15.48
C SER A 106 -4.34 -1.81 -14.37
N TYR A 107 -3.91 -1.60 -13.13
CA TYR A 107 -4.29 -2.46 -12.00
C TYR A 107 -5.54 -1.96 -11.26
N GLY A 108 -5.92 -0.69 -11.41
CA GLY A 108 -7.06 -0.09 -10.69
C GLY A 108 -6.74 0.13 -9.21
N ALA A 109 -5.51 0.53 -8.90
CA ALA A 109 -5.07 0.78 -7.54
C ALA A 109 -5.93 1.85 -6.85
N ASP A 110 -6.28 1.60 -5.60
CA ASP A 110 -6.91 2.54 -4.67
C ASP A 110 -5.85 3.27 -3.84
N ARG A 111 -4.71 2.58 -3.61
CA ARG A 111 -3.56 3.14 -2.89
C ARG A 111 -2.27 2.77 -3.61
N ILE A 112 -1.25 3.58 -3.40
CA ILE A 112 0.10 3.40 -3.96
C ILE A 112 1.09 3.28 -2.82
N GLY A 113 1.79 2.15 -2.74
CA GLY A 113 2.89 1.95 -1.80
C GLY A 113 4.08 2.83 -2.17
N HIS A 114 4.66 3.51 -1.17
CA HIS A 114 5.77 4.46 -1.25
C HIS A 114 5.50 5.73 -2.07
N GLY A 115 5.30 5.61 -3.38
CA GLY A 115 4.95 6.72 -4.27
C GLY A 115 5.96 7.87 -4.30
N THR A 116 7.22 7.66 -3.90
CA THR A 116 8.23 8.74 -3.75
C THR A 116 8.48 9.53 -5.04
N ALA A 117 8.30 8.88 -6.20
CA ALA A 117 8.48 9.51 -7.51
C ALA A 117 7.30 10.39 -7.95
N VAL A 118 6.19 10.43 -7.22
CA VAL A 118 4.98 11.18 -7.61
C VAL A 118 5.27 12.66 -7.89
N ILE A 119 6.13 13.27 -7.08
CA ILE A 119 6.50 14.69 -7.21
C ILE A 119 7.26 15.03 -8.51
N ARG A 120 7.72 14.02 -9.26
CA ARG A 120 8.46 14.20 -10.52
C ARG A 120 7.55 14.41 -11.74
N SER A 121 6.23 14.20 -11.58
CA SER A 121 5.27 14.33 -12.69
C SER A 121 4.00 15.05 -12.24
N PRO A 122 3.82 16.32 -12.65
CA PRO A 122 2.60 17.07 -12.39
C PRO A 122 1.34 16.35 -12.89
N GLU A 123 1.40 15.67 -14.03
CA GLU A 123 0.28 14.94 -14.60
C GLU A 123 -0.13 13.75 -13.73
N ILE A 124 0.83 13.10 -13.06
CA ILE A 124 0.54 12.00 -12.14
C ILE A 124 0.00 12.54 -10.82
N MET A 125 0.50 13.69 -10.34
CA MET A 125 -0.08 14.36 -9.18
C MET A 125 -1.54 14.76 -9.42
N ASP A 126 -1.86 15.26 -10.62
CA ASP A 126 -3.22 15.59 -11.02
C ASP A 126 -4.09 14.33 -11.05
N LEU A 127 -3.63 13.27 -11.69
CA LEU A 127 -4.33 11.98 -11.77
C LEU A 127 -4.65 11.40 -10.37
N ILE A 128 -3.70 11.46 -9.44
CA ILE A 128 -3.88 11.01 -8.06
C ILE A 128 -4.98 11.81 -7.35
N ARG A 129 -4.98 13.13 -7.50
CA ARG A 129 -6.00 14.00 -6.90
C ARG A 129 -7.38 13.77 -7.51
N GLU A 130 -7.46 13.71 -8.84
CA GLU A 130 -8.73 13.50 -9.57
C GLU A 130 -9.39 12.17 -9.22
N LEU A 131 -8.60 11.12 -9.04
CA LEU A 131 -9.10 9.78 -8.71
C LEU A 131 -9.11 9.48 -7.21
N ASP A 132 -8.70 10.44 -6.38
CA ASP A 132 -8.64 10.31 -4.91
C ASP A 132 -7.82 9.10 -4.45
N ILE A 133 -6.65 8.89 -5.07
CA ILE A 133 -5.73 7.80 -4.76
C ILE A 133 -4.83 8.18 -3.57
N CYS A 134 -4.67 7.29 -2.60
CA CYS A 134 -3.86 7.55 -1.42
C CYS A 134 -2.43 6.99 -1.57
N ILE A 135 -1.42 7.77 -1.19
CA ILE A 135 -0.03 7.31 -1.11
C ILE A 135 0.24 6.74 0.30
N GLU A 136 0.86 5.56 0.35
CA GLU A 136 1.32 4.93 1.60
C GLU A 136 2.79 5.32 1.84
N VAL A 137 2.99 6.43 2.55
CA VAL A 137 4.33 6.99 2.83
C VAL A 137 4.99 6.20 3.95
N CYS A 138 6.17 5.67 3.70
CA CYS A 138 6.97 4.87 4.63
C CYS A 138 8.30 5.58 4.93
N PRO A 139 8.35 6.62 5.81
CA PRO A 139 9.50 7.50 5.92
C PRO A 139 10.82 6.79 6.23
N ILE A 140 10.82 5.86 7.18
CA ILE A 140 12.02 5.11 7.57
C ILE A 140 12.44 4.14 6.46
N SER A 141 11.49 3.38 5.90
CA SER A 141 11.76 2.46 4.79
C SER A 141 12.34 3.20 3.59
N ASN A 142 11.75 4.32 3.19
CA ASN A 142 12.21 5.09 2.03
C ASN A 142 13.65 5.60 2.17
N ARG A 143 14.13 5.85 3.41
CA ARG A 143 15.54 6.17 3.67
C ARG A 143 16.41 4.90 3.60
N LEU A 144 15.99 3.83 4.27
CA LEU A 144 16.79 2.58 4.34
C LEU A 144 16.93 1.87 2.99
N THR A 145 15.92 1.92 2.14
CA THR A 145 15.97 1.35 0.77
C THR A 145 16.72 2.25 -0.22
N GLY A 146 17.00 3.50 0.16
CA GLY A 146 17.62 4.49 -0.71
C GLY A 146 16.66 5.11 -1.74
N ALA A 147 15.36 4.85 -1.63
CA ALA A 147 14.33 5.51 -2.45
C ALA A 147 14.36 7.04 -2.25
N VAL A 148 14.72 7.46 -1.04
CA VAL A 148 15.00 8.85 -0.70
C VAL A 148 16.39 8.92 -0.08
N SER A 149 17.28 9.74 -0.65
CA SER A 149 18.63 9.95 -0.14
C SER A 149 18.61 10.63 1.24
N ASP A 150 19.56 10.29 2.10
CA ASP A 150 19.68 10.89 3.46
C ASP A 150 19.89 12.41 3.45
N VAL A 151 20.39 12.96 2.34
CA VAL A 151 20.68 14.39 2.20
C VAL A 151 19.56 15.19 1.52
N ASP A 152 18.62 14.52 0.89
CA ASP A 152 17.51 15.15 0.17
C ASP A 152 16.27 15.29 1.07
N PRO A 153 15.46 16.35 0.92
CA PRO A 153 14.15 16.41 1.57
C PRO A 153 13.27 15.22 1.18
N HIS A 154 12.50 14.70 2.14
CA HIS A 154 11.55 13.65 1.82
C HIS A 154 10.40 14.20 0.96
N PRO A 155 9.97 13.47 -0.13
CA PRO A 155 8.90 13.91 -1.04
C PRO A 155 7.57 14.25 -0.37
N VAL A 156 7.33 13.76 0.85
CA VAL A 156 6.10 14.03 1.59
C VAL A 156 5.83 15.51 1.83
N GLY A 157 6.88 16.35 1.95
CA GLY A 157 6.73 17.78 2.03
C GLY A 157 6.06 18.38 0.78
N GLU A 158 6.49 17.93 -0.40
CA GLU A 158 5.89 18.34 -1.67
C GLU A 158 4.50 17.72 -1.86
N MET A 159 4.26 16.50 -1.38
CA MET A 159 2.91 15.90 -1.40
C MET A 159 1.91 16.78 -0.62
N ILE A 160 2.32 17.31 0.54
CA ILE A 160 1.51 18.26 1.32
C ILE A 160 1.22 19.53 0.51
N ASN A 161 2.26 20.14 -0.07
CA ASN A 161 2.13 21.38 -0.84
C ASN A 161 1.19 21.24 -2.03
N HIS A 162 1.13 20.06 -2.61
CA HIS A 162 0.29 19.74 -3.77
C HIS A 162 -1.03 19.06 -3.43
N ASN A 163 -1.39 18.95 -2.13
CA ASN A 163 -2.61 18.29 -1.65
C ASN A 163 -2.77 16.85 -2.16
N ILE A 164 -1.67 16.10 -2.22
CA ILE A 164 -1.71 14.67 -2.54
C ILE A 164 -2.16 13.92 -1.29
N PRO A 165 -3.21 13.08 -1.38
CA PRO A 165 -3.64 12.28 -0.24
C PRO A 165 -2.57 11.24 0.14
N PHE A 166 -2.24 11.15 1.43
CA PHE A 166 -1.30 10.13 1.91
C PHE A 166 -1.60 9.70 3.34
N VAL A 167 -1.08 8.55 3.71
CA VAL A 167 -1.06 8.02 5.08
C VAL A 167 0.36 7.59 5.45
N ILE A 168 0.67 7.53 6.75
CA ILE A 168 1.95 7.04 7.23
C ILE A 168 1.85 5.54 7.50
N CYS A 169 2.80 4.79 6.95
CA CYS A 169 2.90 3.34 7.06
C CYS A 169 4.30 2.93 7.54
N SER A 170 4.41 1.78 8.20
CA SER A 170 5.67 1.27 8.75
C SER A 170 6.42 0.31 7.82
N ASP A 171 5.78 -0.13 6.72
CA ASP A 171 6.29 -1.15 5.79
C ASP A 171 6.72 -2.43 6.54
N ASN A 172 8.02 -2.68 6.72
CA ASN A 172 8.58 -3.88 7.35
C ASN A 172 9.24 -3.58 8.72
N PRO A 173 8.48 -3.31 9.78
CA PRO A 173 9.03 -2.87 11.06
C PRO A 173 10.02 -3.88 11.67
N ALA A 174 9.82 -5.18 11.45
CA ALA A 174 10.75 -6.21 11.95
C ALA A 174 12.11 -6.17 11.24
N ILE A 175 12.14 -5.87 9.93
CA ILE A 175 13.36 -5.76 9.13
C ILE A 175 14.05 -4.42 9.42
N HIS A 176 13.29 -3.35 9.44
CA HIS A 176 13.79 -1.98 9.68
C HIS A 176 14.14 -1.73 11.14
N ARG A 177 13.72 -2.62 12.05
CA ARG A 177 13.87 -2.46 13.51
C ARG A 177 13.28 -1.13 13.99
N SER A 178 12.13 -0.78 13.45
CA SER A 178 11.39 0.44 13.72
C SER A 178 9.95 0.12 14.10
N SER A 179 9.24 1.12 14.56
CA SER A 179 7.82 1.06 14.87
C SER A 179 7.07 2.12 14.07
N LEU A 180 5.75 1.97 13.93
CA LEU A 180 4.92 3.01 13.30
C LEU A 180 5.07 4.36 14.00
N SER A 181 5.25 4.39 15.32
CA SER A 181 5.49 5.63 16.07
C SER A 181 6.78 6.34 15.64
N GLU A 182 7.82 5.59 15.30
CA GLU A 182 9.07 6.16 14.80
C GLU A 182 8.92 6.71 13.38
N ASP A 183 8.08 6.10 12.53
CA ASP A 183 7.73 6.68 11.23
C ASP A 183 6.97 8.01 11.38
N TYR A 184 6.08 8.13 12.36
CA TYR A 184 5.46 9.41 12.70
C TYR A 184 6.46 10.44 13.19
N VAL A 185 7.45 10.03 14.00
CA VAL A 185 8.55 10.93 14.43
C VAL A 185 9.38 11.38 13.22
N ALA A 186 9.74 10.46 12.33
CA ALA A 186 10.48 10.79 11.10
C ALA A 186 9.68 11.77 10.21
N PHE A 187 8.38 11.52 10.02
CA PHE A 187 7.50 12.44 9.30
C PHE A 187 7.49 13.85 9.94
N MET A 188 7.39 13.94 11.27
CA MET A 188 7.39 15.22 11.96
C MET A 188 8.74 15.94 11.89
N GLN A 189 9.84 15.22 11.88
CA GLN A 189 11.18 15.80 11.68
C GLN A 189 11.33 16.42 10.29
N GLU A 190 10.79 15.77 9.26
CA GLU A 190 10.81 16.24 7.88
C GLU A 190 9.90 17.45 7.64
N THR A 191 8.67 17.42 8.15
CA THR A 191 7.62 18.35 7.74
C THR A 191 7.32 19.44 8.77
N LYS A 192 7.49 19.15 10.06
CA LYS A 192 7.05 19.99 11.19
C LYS A 192 5.57 20.41 11.10
N ASN A 193 4.75 19.59 10.40
CA ASN A 193 3.36 19.92 10.09
C ASN A 193 2.39 19.25 11.08
N PHE A 194 2.11 19.93 12.19
CA PHE A 194 1.20 19.45 13.22
C PHE A 194 -0.24 19.34 12.74
N ILE A 195 -0.68 20.20 11.81
CA ILE A 195 -2.07 20.15 11.30
C ILE A 195 -2.33 18.85 10.54
N VAL A 196 -1.39 18.45 9.68
CA VAL A 196 -1.49 17.17 8.96
C VAL A 196 -1.44 16.01 9.95
N MET A 197 -0.57 16.09 10.96
CA MET A 197 -0.44 15.08 12.00
C MET A 197 -1.76 14.88 12.78
N ASP A 198 -2.39 15.96 13.21
CA ASP A 198 -3.65 15.91 13.97
C ASP A 198 -4.80 15.29 13.16
N ASN A 199 -4.79 15.46 11.83
CA ASN A 199 -5.79 14.92 10.93
C ASN A 199 -5.46 13.51 10.39
N MET A 200 -4.27 12.96 10.68
CA MET A 200 -3.79 11.72 10.08
C MET A 200 -4.69 10.52 10.40
N TYR A 201 -5.23 10.44 11.60
CA TYR A 201 -6.12 9.35 11.99
C TYR A 201 -7.39 9.30 11.12
N GLU A 202 -8.04 10.45 10.89
CA GLU A 202 -9.22 10.51 10.02
C GLU A 202 -8.88 10.21 8.56
N THR A 203 -7.69 10.63 8.12
CA THR A 203 -7.17 10.29 6.78
C THR A 203 -6.98 8.78 6.66
N GLN A 204 -6.36 8.13 7.65
CA GLN A 204 -6.17 6.67 7.66
C GLN A 204 -7.49 5.92 7.64
N LYS A 205 -8.50 6.36 8.38
CA LYS A 205 -9.84 5.78 8.34
C LYS A 205 -10.46 5.88 6.95
N ARG A 206 -10.38 7.07 6.32
CA ARG A 206 -10.92 7.31 4.98
C ARG A 206 -10.38 6.35 3.94
N TYR A 207 -9.07 6.09 3.97
CA TYR A 207 -8.39 5.25 2.97
C TYR A 207 -8.19 3.81 3.43
N SER A 208 -8.71 3.43 4.59
CA SER A 208 -8.66 2.05 5.06
C SER A 208 -9.51 1.12 4.17
N PHE A 209 -9.01 -0.08 3.88
CA PHE A 209 -9.81 -1.14 3.26
C PHE A 209 -10.70 -1.87 4.25
N LEU A 210 -10.55 -1.62 5.55
CA LEU A 210 -11.47 -2.12 6.58
C LEU A 210 -12.83 -1.44 6.43
N LYS A 211 -13.91 -2.21 6.49
CA LYS A 211 -15.27 -1.67 6.40
C LYS A 211 -15.79 -1.31 7.79
N GLY A 212 -16.35 -0.12 7.93
CA GLY A 212 -17.01 0.32 9.18
C GLY A 212 -16.07 0.87 10.25
N VAL A 213 -14.88 1.34 9.87
CA VAL A 213 -13.95 2.08 10.76
C VAL A 213 -14.27 3.56 10.82
#